data_2a70dbcdeed2a220ca5184b0d38ec3be
#
_entry.id   2a70dbcdeed2a220ca5184b0d38ec3be
#
_cell.length_a   1.000
_cell.length_b   1.000
_cell.length_c   1.000
_cell.angle_alpha   90.00
_cell.angle_beta   90.00
_cell.angle_gamma   90.00
#
_symmetry.space_group_name_H-M   'P 1'
#
loop_
_entity.id
_entity.type
_entity.pdbx_description
1 polymer ?
#
loop_
_entity_poly.entity_id
_entity_poly.type
_entity_poly.pdbx_seq_one_letter_code
_entity_poly.pdbx_strand_id
1 'polypeptide(L)'
;MIMENRKYDAVIFDLDGTLLNTLGDLTAGVNYAMDQFGFPHRTIDEVERFIGNGVKVLIDLSVPAGTDEKTAADCLAVYKEYYSTHLDVYTKPYEGIRELLVSLKEAGMKTAVVSNKYDSATKHLAKLHFDGLLGFALGERADIKRKPAPDALFYAMEQIDAKKAIYVGDSEVDVKIARNAGMECIGVSW
;
A
#
# COMPACT_ATOMS: atom_id res chain seq x y z
N MET A 1 9.70 16.59 -28.76
CA MET A 1 10.66 15.64 -29.32
C MET A 1 11.78 15.39 -28.32
N ILE A 2 11.46 14.78 -27.14
CA ILE A 2 12.44 14.37 -26.08
C ILE A 2 12.06 12.97 -25.52
N MET A 3 11.27 12.16 -26.24
CA MET A 3 10.74 10.89 -25.73
C MET A 3 11.54 9.63 -26.14
N GLU A 4 12.60 9.73 -26.94
CA GLU A 4 13.22 8.57 -27.57
C GLU A 4 14.33 7.87 -26.76
N ASN A 5 14.70 8.34 -25.56
CA ASN A 5 15.81 7.72 -24.81
C ASN A 5 15.57 7.54 -23.31
N ARG A 6 14.31 7.40 -22.88
CA ARG A 6 14.04 7.13 -21.47
C ARG A 6 14.16 5.65 -21.17
N LYS A 7 14.86 5.34 -20.07
CA LYS A 7 15.01 3.96 -19.60
C LYS A 7 13.67 3.35 -19.18
N TYR A 8 12.74 4.17 -18.65
CA TYR A 8 11.39 3.79 -18.18
C TYR A 8 10.34 4.73 -18.76
N ASP A 9 9.14 4.21 -18.99
CA ASP A 9 7.96 4.99 -19.37
C ASP A 9 6.91 5.09 -18.25
N ALA A 10 7.14 4.35 -17.14
CA ALA A 10 6.26 4.36 -15.98
C ALA A 10 7.01 4.23 -14.65
N VAL A 11 6.39 4.75 -13.58
CA VAL A 11 6.76 4.52 -12.18
C VAL A 11 5.57 3.91 -11.47
N ILE A 12 5.77 2.78 -10.81
CA ILE A 12 4.75 2.12 -9.99
C ILE A 12 5.18 2.20 -8.53
N PHE A 13 4.28 2.63 -7.67
CA PHE A 13 4.54 2.87 -6.26
C PHE A 13 3.78 1.89 -5.37
N ASP A 14 4.33 1.55 -4.21
CA ASP A 14 3.50 1.15 -3.07
C ASP A 14 2.76 2.38 -2.51
N LEU A 15 1.81 2.15 -1.62
CA LEU A 15 1.02 3.21 -0.98
C LEU A 15 1.48 3.47 0.46
N ASP A 16 1.23 2.48 1.33
CA ASP A 16 1.50 2.59 2.78
C ASP A 16 3.01 2.60 3.03
N GLY A 17 3.54 3.63 3.68
CA GLY A 17 4.98 3.78 3.92
C GLY A 17 5.78 4.33 2.73
N THR A 18 5.18 4.45 1.55
CA THR A 18 5.83 4.93 0.33
C THR A 18 5.27 6.28 -0.12
N LEU A 19 4.01 6.35 -0.52
CA LEU A 19 3.35 7.61 -0.88
C LEU A 19 2.67 8.28 0.30
N LEU A 20 2.10 7.48 1.21
CA LEU A 20 1.33 7.95 2.36
C LEU A 20 1.90 7.39 3.66
N ASN A 21 2.04 8.26 4.66
CA ASN A 21 2.18 7.84 6.05
C ASN A 21 0.78 7.49 6.59
N THR A 22 0.46 6.20 6.60
CA THR A 22 -0.83 5.65 7.05
C THR A 22 -0.74 5.02 8.44
N LEU A 23 0.42 5.03 9.06
CA LEU A 23 0.73 4.28 10.27
C LEU A 23 -0.16 4.67 11.46
N GLY A 24 -0.50 5.97 11.56
CA GLY A 24 -1.41 6.46 12.60
C GLY A 24 -2.80 5.82 12.55
N ASP A 25 -3.42 5.80 11.37
CA ASP A 25 -4.76 5.24 11.20
C ASP A 25 -4.75 3.71 11.27
N LEU A 26 -3.70 3.05 10.78
CA LEU A 26 -3.53 1.60 10.93
C LEU A 26 -3.42 1.23 12.42
N THR A 27 -2.63 1.97 13.20
CA THR A 27 -2.47 1.74 14.64
C THR A 27 -3.76 2.01 15.41
N ALA A 28 -4.47 3.09 15.08
CA ALA A 28 -5.76 3.39 15.68
C ALA A 28 -6.79 2.28 15.42
N GLY A 29 -6.86 1.79 14.18
CA GLY A 29 -7.74 0.68 13.81
C GLY A 29 -7.41 -0.63 14.52
N VAL A 30 -6.11 -0.98 14.62
CA VAL A 30 -5.65 -2.14 15.38
C VAL A 30 -6.09 -2.01 16.85
N ASN A 31 -5.81 -0.89 17.50
CA ASN A 31 -6.11 -0.69 18.91
C ASN A 31 -7.62 -0.63 19.18
N TYR A 32 -8.40 -0.06 18.26
CA TYR A 32 -9.85 -0.17 18.35
C TYR A 32 -10.33 -1.62 18.36
N ALA A 33 -9.80 -2.47 17.47
CA ALA A 33 -10.13 -3.88 17.45
C ALA A 33 -9.66 -4.59 18.74
N MET A 34 -8.46 -4.30 19.24
CA MET A 34 -7.96 -4.87 20.50
C MET A 34 -8.87 -4.54 21.66
N ASP A 35 -9.36 -3.30 21.76
CA ASP A 35 -10.31 -2.89 22.84
C ASP A 35 -11.60 -3.70 22.83
N GLN A 36 -12.15 -4.04 21.65
CA GLN A 36 -13.40 -4.80 21.56
C GLN A 36 -13.28 -6.24 22.10
N PHE A 37 -12.06 -6.76 22.17
CA PHE A 37 -11.79 -8.11 22.67
C PHE A 37 -11.05 -8.12 24.02
N GLY A 38 -10.83 -6.95 24.63
CA GLY A 38 -10.08 -6.83 25.89
C GLY A 38 -8.61 -7.22 25.76
N PHE A 39 -8.04 -7.07 24.58
CA PHE A 39 -6.64 -7.35 24.31
C PHE A 39 -5.76 -6.13 24.57
N PRO A 40 -4.46 -6.30 24.89
CA PRO A 40 -3.55 -5.18 25.07
C PRO A 40 -3.34 -4.41 23.78
N HIS A 41 -3.21 -3.09 23.89
CA HIS A 41 -2.87 -2.23 22.77
C HIS A 41 -1.50 -2.56 22.18
N ARG A 42 -1.35 -2.28 20.91
CA ARG A 42 -0.07 -2.31 20.20
C ARG A 42 0.50 -0.88 20.07
N THR A 43 1.80 -0.79 20.24
CA THR A 43 2.51 0.47 19.98
C THR A 43 2.61 0.72 18.47
N ILE A 44 2.88 1.97 18.11
CA ILE A 44 3.07 2.34 16.70
C ILE A 44 4.25 1.58 16.07
N ASP A 45 5.34 1.38 16.83
CA ASP A 45 6.53 0.65 16.38
C ASP A 45 6.26 -0.86 16.17
N GLU A 46 5.34 -1.45 16.95
CA GLU A 46 4.91 -2.83 16.72
C GLU A 46 4.08 -2.93 15.44
N VAL A 47 3.11 -2.03 15.26
CA VAL A 47 2.25 -2.01 14.07
C VAL A 47 3.08 -1.77 12.81
N GLU A 48 4.07 -0.88 12.84
CA GLU A 48 5.00 -0.65 11.73
C GLU A 48 5.69 -1.94 11.27
N ARG A 49 6.09 -2.81 12.20
CA ARG A 49 6.71 -4.11 11.85
C ARG A 49 5.72 -5.15 11.32
N PHE A 50 4.43 -4.95 11.52
CA PHE A 50 3.39 -5.90 11.12
C PHE A 50 2.78 -5.57 9.75
N ILE A 51 2.95 -4.34 9.24
CA ILE A 51 2.42 -3.90 7.95
C ILE A 51 3.20 -4.47 6.76
N GLY A 52 2.65 -4.31 5.54
CA GLY A 52 3.28 -4.74 4.28
C GLY A 52 2.73 -6.08 3.74
N ASN A 53 2.27 -6.98 4.60
CA ASN A 53 1.76 -8.30 4.21
C ASN A 53 0.22 -8.42 4.22
N GLY A 54 -0.48 -7.28 4.13
CA GLY A 54 -1.94 -7.21 4.11
C GLY A 54 -2.58 -7.29 5.50
N VAL A 55 -3.85 -6.86 5.55
CA VAL A 55 -4.56 -6.63 6.81
C VAL A 55 -4.77 -7.89 7.65
N LYS A 56 -4.92 -9.07 7.02
CA LYS A 56 -5.05 -10.31 7.78
C LYS A 56 -3.80 -10.58 8.61
N VAL A 57 -2.62 -10.45 8.01
CA VAL A 57 -1.34 -10.65 8.70
C VAL A 57 -1.15 -9.59 9.79
N LEU A 58 -1.52 -8.33 9.52
CA LEU A 58 -1.48 -7.27 10.52
C LEU A 58 -2.28 -7.65 11.78
N ILE A 59 -3.51 -8.15 11.64
CA ILE A 59 -4.34 -8.53 12.77
C ILE A 59 -3.82 -9.83 13.43
N ASP A 60 -3.42 -10.84 12.66
CA ASP A 60 -2.87 -12.08 13.20
C ASP A 60 -1.63 -11.82 14.09
N LEU A 61 -0.80 -10.84 13.73
CA LEU A 61 0.36 -10.42 14.54
C LEU A 61 -0.01 -9.49 15.70
N SER A 62 -1.15 -8.84 15.63
CA SER A 62 -1.61 -7.90 16.67
C SER A 62 -2.34 -8.58 17.82
N VAL A 63 -3.04 -9.68 17.58
CA VAL A 63 -3.72 -10.41 18.65
C VAL A 63 -2.70 -11.14 19.56
N PRO A 64 -3.04 -11.42 20.84
CA PRO A 64 -2.16 -12.18 21.73
C PRO A 64 -1.83 -13.56 21.18
N ALA A 65 -0.63 -14.05 21.48
CA ALA A 65 -0.22 -15.39 21.12
C ALA A 65 -1.18 -16.46 21.71
N GLY A 66 -1.60 -17.41 20.89
CA GLY A 66 -2.56 -18.44 21.29
C GLY A 66 -4.04 -18.05 21.10
N THR A 67 -4.33 -16.86 20.57
CA THR A 67 -5.69 -16.52 20.14
C THR A 67 -6.16 -17.51 19.06
N ASP A 68 -7.36 -18.05 19.23
CA ASP A 68 -7.93 -18.98 18.26
C ASP A 68 -8.30 -18.28 16.94
N GLU A 69 -8.37 -19.07 15.87
CA GLU A 69 -8.58 -18.57 14.51
C GLU A 69 -9.91 -17.81 14.36
N LYS A 70 -10.98 -18.25 15.06
CA LYS A 70 -12.27 -17.60 15.01
C LYS A 70 -12.19 -16.20 15.63
N THR A 71 -11.62 -16.08 16.83
CA THR A 71 -11.43 -14.81 17.52
C THR A 71 -10.56 -13.84 16.69
N ALA A 72 -9.47 -14.32 16.06
CA ALA A 72 -8.66 -13.52 15.17
C ALA A 72 -9.43 -13.04 13.93
N ALA A 73 -10.30 -13.87 13.36
CA ALA A 73 -11.17 -13.49 12.24
C ALA A 73 -12.23 -12.45 12.66
N ASP A 74 -12.80 -12.59 13.84
CA ASP A 74 -13.75 -11.62 14.40
C ASP A 74 -13.05 -10.25 14.65
N CYS A 75 -11.82 -10.25 15.19
CA CYS A 75 -10.98 -9.05 15.29
C CYS A 75 -10.72 -8.38 13.95
N LEU A 76 -10.42 -9.16 12.92
CA LEU A 76 -10.22 -8.66 11.56
C LEU A 76 -11.49 -8.00 11.00
N ALA A 77 -12.66 -8.56 11.28
CA ALA A 77 -13.94 -7.98 10.88
C ALA A 77 -14.17 -6.61 11.54
N VAL A 78 -13.96 -6.53 12.85
CA VAL A 78 -14.06 -5.27 13.63
C VAL A 78 -13.07 -4.22 13.11
N TYR A 79 -11.82 -4.61 12.89
CA TYR A 79 -10.82 -3.71 12.30
C TYR A 79 -11.29 -3.15 10.96
N LYS A 80 -11.76 -4.02 10.04
CA LYS A 80 -12.21 -3.59 8.70
C LYS A 80 -13.38 -2.63 8.76
N GLU A 81 -14.34 -2.88 9.63
CA GLU A 81 -15.49 -2.00 9.84
C GLU A 81 -15.03 -0.61 10.29
N TYR A 82 -14.25 -0.54 11.36
CA TYR A 82 -13.72 0.72 11.88
C TYR A 82 -12.85 1.45 10.84
N TYR A 83 -11.88 0.76 10.28
CA TYR A 83 -10.92 1.34 9.33
C TYR A 83 -11.58 1.85 8.06
N SER A 84 -12.72 1.26 7.64
CA SER A 84 -13.45 1.69 6.44
C SER A 84 -13.92 3.15 6.50
N THR A 85 -14.11 3.69 7.71
CA THR A 85 -14.58 5.06 7.97
C THR A 85 -13.54 5.96 8.65
N HIS A 86 -12.38 5.41 9.04
CA HIS A 86 -11.34 6.12 9.78
C HIS A 86 -9.95 5.99 9.13
N LEU A 87 -9.89 5.83 7.82
CA LEU A 87 -8.63 5.55 7.11
C LEU A 87 -7.85 6.80 6.72
N ASP A 88 -8.36 7.99 7.04
CA ASP A 88 -7.79 9.30 6.65
C ASP A 88 -7.89 10.35 7.78
N VAL A 89 -7.75 9.93 9.04
CA VAL A 89 -7.72 10.83 10.20
C VAL A 89 -6.31 11.37 10.45
N TYR A 90 -5.31 10.51 10.35
CA TYR A 90 -3.88 10.82 10.53
C TYR A 90 -3.07 10.63 9.26
N THR A 91 -3.64 9.98 8.26
CA THR A 91 -2.99 9.69 6.97
C THR A 91 -2.65 10.97 6.21
N LYS A 92 -1.43 11.05 5.71
CA LYS A 92 -0.97 12.19 4.89
C LYS A 92 0.14 11.75 3.93
N PRO A 93 0.28 12.43 2.78
CA PRO A 93 1.44 12.23 1.92
C PRO A 93 2.75 12.53 2.67
N TYR A 94 3.80 11.78 2.36
CA TYR A 94 5.15 12.19 2.75
C TYR A 94 5.54 13.50 2.04
N GLU A 95 6.45 14.24 2.64
CA GLU A 95 6.94 15.51 2.08
C GLU A 95 7.54 15.31 0.67
N GLY A 96 7.20 16.19 -0.26
CA GLY A 96 7.70 16.15 -1.64
C GLY A 96 7.00 15.13 -2.56
N ILE A 97 6.14 14.23 -2.05
CA ILE A 97 5.48 13.21 -2.88
C ILE A 97 4.52 13.84 -3.90
N ARG A 98 3.75 14.84 -3.48
CA ARG A 98 2.80 15.48 -4.40
C ARG A 98 3.52 16.21 -5.53
N GLU A 99 4.60 16.90 -5.22
CA GLU A 99 5.48 17.60 -6.16
C GLU A 99 6.15 16.62 -7.12
N LEU A 100 6.61 15.47 -6.60
CA LEU A 100 7.16 14.38 -7.42
C LEU A 100 6.12 13.89 -8.44
N LEU A 101 4.89 13.58 -8.00
CA LEU A 101 3.84 13.09 -8.89
C LEU A 101 3.45 14.12 -9.95
N VAL A 102 3.41 15.42 -9.59
CA VAL A 102 3.21 16.51 -10.56
C VAL A 102 4.33 16.52 -11.59
N SER A 103 5.58 16.47 -11.15
CA SER A 103 6.76 16.47 -12.05
C SER A 103 6.79 15.25 -12.98
N LEU A 104 6.42 14.06 -12.47
CA LEU A 104 6.29 12.86 -13.30
C LEU A 104 5.21 13.01 -14.36
N LYS A 105 4.05 13.56 -13.99
CA LYS A 105 2.94 13.82 -14.92
C LYS A 105 3.35 14.82 -15.99
N GLU A 106 3.96 15.95 -15.63
CA GLU A 106 4.47 16.96 -16.57
C GLU A 106 5.53 16.39 -17.51
N ALA A 107 6.35 15.48 -17.00
CA ALA A 107 7.31 14.74 -17.79
C ALA A 107 6.66 13.68 -18.69
N GLY A 108 5.35 13.46 -18.65
CA GLY A 108 4.65 12.44 -19.43
C GLY A 108 4.95 11.01 -18.97
N MET A 109 5.41 10.82 -17.72
CA MET A 109 5.59 9.50 -17.12
C MET A 109 4.23 8.96 -16.66
N LYS A 110 3.97 7.71 -16.96
CA LYS A 110 2.80 6.98 -16.46
C LYS A 110 3.03 6.60 -15.00
N THR A 111 2.00 6.67 -14.18
CA THR A 111 2.12 6.37 -12.75
C THR A 111 1.00 5.45 -12.29
N ALA A 112 1.30 4.50 -11.42
CA ALA A 112 0.31 3.63 -10.78
C ALA A 112 0.70 3.34 -9.33
N VAL A 113 -0.29 2.87 -8.57
CA VAL A 113 -0.11 2.32 -7.22
C VAL A 113 -0.46 0.83 -7.23
N VAL A 114 0.37 0.02 -6.56
CA VAL A 114 0.14 -1.40 -6.30
C VAL A 114 0.43 -1.67 -4.82
N SER A 115 -0.60 -2.00 -4.05
CA SER A 115 -0.51 -2.18 -2.60
C SER A 115 -1.17 -3.48 -2.13
N ASN A 116 -0.68 -4.05 -1.01
CA ASN A 116 -1.34 -5.15 -0.28
C ASN A 116 -2.48 -4.67 0.63
N LYS A 117 -2.74 -3.36 0.67
CA LYS A 117 -3.94 -2.79 1.25
C LYS A 117 -5.15 -3.20 0.42
N TYR A 118 -6.35 -3.45 1.02
CA TYR A 118 -7.53 -3.83 0.25
C TYR A 118 -7.95 -2.75 -0.77
N ASP A 119 -8.45 -3.19 -1.91
CA ASP A 119 -8.60 -2.38 -3.13
C ASP A 119 -9.44 -1.12 -2.95
N SER A 120 -10.56 -1.20 -2.21
CA SER A 120 -11.42 -0.03 -1.98
C SER A 120 -10.71 1.07 -1.18
N ALA A 121 -9.92 0.72 -0.17
CA ALA A 121 -9.15 1.70 0.60
C ALA A 121 -7.99 2.29 -0.22
N THR A 122 -7.28 1.45 -0.99
CA THR A 122 -6.22 1.91 -1.88
C THR A 122 -6.74 2.95 -2.88
N LYS A 123 -7.85 2.65 -3.55
CA LYS A 123 -8.48 3.58 -4.50
C LYS A 123 -9.01 4.84 -3.86
N HIS A 124 -9.61 4.72 -2.67
CA HIS A 124 -10.13 5.87 -1.93
C HIS A 124 -9.00 6.83 -1.57
N LEU A 125 -7.93 6.33 -0.93
CA LEU A 125 -6.79 7.15 -0.53
C LEU A 125 -6.04 7.73 -1.73
N ALA A 126 -5.84 6.95 -2.79
CA ALA A 126 -5.23 7.43 -4.03
C ALA A 126 -6.02 8.58 -4.64
N LYS A 127 -7.35 8.47 -4.68
CA LYS A 127 -8.22 9.53 -5.17
C LYS A 127 -8.20 10.75 -4.25
N LEU A 128 -8.29 10.56 -2.94
CA LEU A 128 -8.36 11.65 -1.98
C LEU A 128 -7.08 12.51 -1.98
N HIS A 129 -5.91 11.88 -1.97
CA HIS A 129 -4.63 12.58 -1.86
C HIS A 129 -4.00 12.95 -3.21
N PHE A 130 -4.27 12.18 -4.28
CA PHE A 130 -3.55 12.25 -5.55
C PHE A 130 -4.47 12.29 -6.78
N ASP A 131 -5.70 12.80 -6.62
CA ASP A 131 -6.66 12.89 -7.74
C ASP A 131 -6.03 13.55 -8.97
N GLY A 132 -6.16 12.89 -10.10
CA GLY A 132 -5.59 13.32 -11.38
C GLY A 132 -4.05 13.23 -11.49
N LEU A 133 -3.33 12.75 -10.47
CA LEU A 133 -1.86 12.57 -10.50
C LEU A 133 -1.44 11.12 -10.74
N LEU A 134 -2.31 10.17 -10.38
CA LEU A 134 -2.09 8.74 -10.60
C LEU A 134 -2.95 8.24 -11.76
N GLY A 135 -2.36 7.49 -12.67
CA GLY A 135 -3.08 6.87 -13.80
C GLY A 135 -3.92 5.67 -13.38
N PHE A 136 -3.48 4.93 -12.36
CA PHE A 136 -4.16 3.74 -11.86
C PHE A 136 -3.82 3.45 -10.40
N ALA A 137 -4.74 2.83 -9.67
CA ALA A 137 -4.52 2.34 -8.31
C ALA A 137 -5.14 0.96 -8.11
N LEU A 138 -4.34 0.02 -7.58
CA LEU A 138 -4.71 -1.35 -7.32
C LEU A 138 -4.33 -1.73 -5.90
N GLY A 139 -5.30 -2.22 -5.15
CA GLY A 139 -5.11 -2.87 -3.87
C GLY A 139 -5.30 -4.40 -3.96
N GLU A 140 -5.31 -5.07 -2.80
CA GLU A 140 -5.56 -6.50 -2.71
C GLU A 140 -6.97 -6.85 -3.20
N ARG A 141 -7.03 -7.80 -4.15
CA ARG A 141 -8.25 -8.36 -4.75
C ARG A 141 -8.14 -9.88 -4.80
N ALA A 142 -9.28 -10.56 -4.74
CA ALA A 142 -9.33 -12.02 -4.75
C ALA A 142 -8.92 -12.66 -6.10
N ASP A 143 -9.07 -11.91 -7.20
CA ASP A 143 -8.79 -12.36 -8.57
C ASP A 143 -7.36 -12.08 -9.05
N ILE A 144 -6.55 -11.36 -8.26
CA ILE A 144 -5.16 -11.02 -8.57
C ILE A 144 -4.29 -11.43 -7.38
N LYS A 145 -3.21 -12.16 -7.64
CA LYS A 145 -2.27 -12.52 -6.58
C LYS A 145 -1.59 -11.26 -6.03
N ARG A 146 -1.63 -11.12 -4.70
CA ARG A 146 -1.01 -10.00 -3.99
C ARG A 146 0.53 -10.08 -4.00
N LYS A 147 1.19 -8.97 -3.67
CA LYS A 147 2.63 -8.94 -3.41
C LYS A 147 3.02 -10.02 -2.39
N PRO A 148 4.13 -10.77 -2.60
CA PRO A 148 5.21 -10.54 -3.57
C PRO A 148 5.01 -11.19 -4.95
N ALA A 149 3.83 -11.77 -5.28
CA ALA A 149 3.58 -12.23 -6.64
C ALA A 149 3.56 -11.04 -7.62
N PRO A 150 4.14 -11.18 -8.84
CA PRO A 150 4.27 -10.06 -9.77
C PRO A 150 2.99 -9.71 -10.53
N ASP A 151 1.93 -10.52 -10.38
CA ASP A 151 0.67 -10.43 -11.10
C ASP A 151 0.07 -9.02 -11.04
N ALA A 152 0.08 -8.40 -9.84
CA ALA A 152 -0.46 -7.05 -9.63
C ALA A 152 0.35 -5.96 -10.39
N LEU A 153 1.68 -6.11 -10.52
CA LEU A 153 2.52 -5.17 -11.29
C LEU A 153 2.21 -5.28 -12.77
N PHE A 154 2.14 -6.49 -13.32
CA PHE A 154 1.84 -6.68 -14.73
C PHE A 154 0.43 -6.17 -15.07
N TYR A 155 -0.55 -6.43 -14.20
CA TYR A 155 -1.89 -5.90 -14.37
C TYR A 155 -1.90 -4.36 -14.35
N ALA A 156 -1.21 -3.73 -13.40
CA ALA A 156 -1.13 -2.27 -13.33
C ALA A 156 -0.44 -1.68 -14.59
N MET A 157 0.63 -2.31 -15.09
CA MET A 157 1.30 -1.89 -16.32
C MET A 157 0.35 -1.93 -17.53
N GLU A 158 -0.45 -2.99 -17.64
CA GLU A 158 -1.46 -3.11 -18.70
C GLU A 158 -2.49 -1.97 -18.62
N GLN A 159 -2.99 -1.67 -17.40
CA GLN A 159 -4.00 -0.63 -17.21
C GLN A 159 -3.52 0.77 -17.60
N ILE A 160 -2.21 1.05 -17.43
CA ILE A 160 -1.61 2.34 -17.83
C ILE A 160 -0.89 2.29 -19.17
N ASP A 161 -0.98 1.17 -19.92
CA ASP A 161 -0.27 0.94 -21.18
C ASP A 161 1.25 1.21 -21.05
N ALA A 162 1.87 0.73 -19.97
CA ALA A 162 3.32 0.86 -19.73
C ALA A 162 4.10 -0.30 -20.34
N LYS A 163 5.25 0.01 -20.92
CA LYS A 163 6.14 -0.99 -21.53
C LYS A 163 7.31 -1.35 -20.61
N LYS A 164 7.80 -0.38 -19.86
CA LYS A 164 8.94 -0.55 -18.96
C LYS A 164 8.82 0.33 -17.74
N ALA A 165 8.54 -0.28 -16.59
CA ALA A 165 8.36 0.41 -15.33
C ALA A 165 9.56 0.23 -14.39
N ILE A 166 9.70 1.18 -13.45
CA ILE A 166 10.47 1.02 -12.22
C ILE A 166 9.49 0.98 -11.03
N TYR A 167 9.80 0.15 -10.04
CA TYR A 167 8.98 0.05 -8.83
C TYR A 167 9.60 0.84 -7.67
N VAL A 168 8.76 1.46 -6.84
CA VAL A 168 9.18 2.24 -5.66
C VAL A 168 8.41 1.73 -4.44
N GLY A 169 9.11 1.39 -3.36
CA GLY A 169 8.50 0.89 -2.13
C GLY A 169 9.44 1.01 -0.93
N ASP A 170 8.93 0.73 0.27
CA ASP A 170 9.65 0.90 1.54
C ASP A 170 9.96 -0.44 2.25
N SER A 171 9.37 -1.54 1.79
CA SER A 171 9.40 -2.82 2.49
C SER A 171 10.16 -3.92 1.74
N GLU A 172 10.52 -5.00 2.47
CA GLU A 172 11.11 -6.21 1.87
C GLU A 172 10.16 -6.85 0.83
N VAL A 173 8.84 -6.71 1.02
CA VAL A 173 7.84 -7.23 0.08
C VAL A 173 7.92 -6.51 -1.25
N ASP A 174 8.26 -5.22 -1.25
CA ASP A 174 8.42 -4.39 -2.46
C ASP A 174 9.67 -4.78 -3.25
N VAL A 175 10.76 -5.05 -2.56
CA VAL A 175 11.97 -5.60 -3.19
C VAL A 175 11.67 -6.97 -3.83
N LYS A 176 10.90 -7.82 -3.13
CA LYS A 176 10.54 -9.15 -3.63
C LYS A 176 9.64 -9.10 -4.86
N ILE A 177 8.59 -8.25 -4.85
CA ILE A 177 7.69 -8.14 -6.01
C ILE A 177 8.44 -7.60 -7.24
N ALA A 178 9.27 -6.57 -7.07
CA ALA A 178 10.08 -6.04 -8.17
C ALA A 178 11.01 -7.10 -8.75
N ARG A 179 11.71 -7.84 -7.89
CA ARG A 179 12.59 -8.96 -8.30
C ARG A 179 11.80 -10.04 -9.06
N ASN A 180 10.64 -10.44 -8.54
CA ASN A 180 9.80 -11.47 -9.16
C ASN A 180 9.23 -11.01 -10.52
N ALA A 181 9.05 -9.70 -10.71
CA ALA A 181 8.64 -9.10 -11.98
C ALA A 181 9.81 -8.81 -12.94
N GLY A 182 11.07 -9.01 -12.51
CA GLY A 182 12.25 -8.62 -13.29
C GLY A 182 12.40 -7.09 -13.44
N MET A 183 11.87 -6.32 -12.50
CA MET A 183 11.93 -4.85 -12.47
C MET A 183 13.01 -4.34 -11.54
N GLU A 184 13.55 -3.16 -11.86
CA GLU A 184 14.37 -2.41 -10.91
C GLU A 184 13.47 -1.82 -9.79
N CYS A 185 14.04 -1.71 -8.59
CA CYS A 185 13.34 -1.19 -7.42
C CYS A 185 14.15 -0.03 -6.79
N ILE A 186 13.43 1.00 -6.39
CA ILE A 186 13.95 2.07 -5.52
C ILE A 186 13.33 1.85 -4.16
N GLY A 187 14.19 1.68 -3.13
CA GLY A 187 13.77 1.69 -1.74
C GLY A 187 13.71 3.13 -1.21
N VAL A 188 12.65 3.45 -0.46
CA VAL A 188 12.52 4.70 0.28
C VAL A 188 12.58 4.43 1.78
N SER A 189 13.10 5.39 2.53
CA SER A 189 13.15 5.37 3.99
C SER A 189 12.91 6.78 4.51
N TRP A 190 11.87 6.95 5.23
CA TRP A 190 11.44 8.24 5.79
C TRP A 190 11.88 8.42 7.25
#